data_82671333121d45b4881126eb5a53e99b
#
_entry.id   82671333121d45b4881126eb5a53e99b
#
_cell.length_a   1.000
_cell.length_b   1.000
_cell.length_c   1.000
_cell.angle_alpha   90.00
_cell.angle_beta   90.00
_cell.angle_gamma   90.00
#
_symmetry.space_group_name_H-M   'P 1'
#
loop_
_entity.id
_entity.type
_entity.pdbx_description
1 polymer ?
#
loop_
_entity_poly.entity_id
_entity_poly.type
_entity_poly.pdbx_seq_one_letter_code
_entity_poly.pdbx_strand_id
1 'polypeptide(L)'
;MNVDCGYFRDMNVSIGCDHAGPELKARIAQHLKAQGHTILNRGTDTLESVDYPDHAHAVAEDVAGEHAELGILICGSANGVAMTANKHSDVRACIAWTPEIASLGRQHNNANVLCIPARFVSEETALEMVDAFFSSEFEGGRHARRVGKIACAMAAIFAMVVPGWGQRELTDPGFVNSVKLDEKQLRVHLSILSSDGFEGRETGEVGQRKAASYLEAYYGSLGFEPCNNGSFFQMVPLVNTQIKGGSMMVGKDTL
;
A
#
# COMPACT_ATOMS: atom_id res chain seq x y z
N MET A 1 35.31 -2.03 -28.15
CA MET A 1 33.85 -1.88 -28.09
C MET A 1 33.54 -1.21 -26.77
N ASN A 2 33.27 0.09 -26.79
CA ASN A 2 32.80 0.80 -25.60
C ASN A 2 31.38 0.30 -25.32
N VAL A 3 31.21 -0.41 -24.25
CA VAL A 3 29.90 -0.70 -23.69
C VAL A 3 29.43 0.63 -23.10
N ASP A 4 28.43 1.22 -23.74
CA ASP A 4 27.75 2.41 -23.24
C ASP A 4 27.14 2.04 -21.89
N CYS A 5 27.80 2.46 -20.82
CA CYS A 5 27.33 2.24 -19.46
C CYS A 5 26.15 3.20 -19.29
N GLY A 6 24.92 2.67 -19.47
CA GLY A 6 23.70 3.42 -19.28
C GLY A 6 23.78 4.21 -17.97
N TYR A 7 23.63 5.52 -18.06
CA TYR A 7 23.70 6.46 -16.95
C TYR A 7 22.62 6.09 -15.91
N PHE A 8 22.97 5.25 -14.95
CA PHE A 8 22.16 5.10 -13.75
C PHE A 8 22.25 6.41 -12.98
N ARG A 9 21.16 7.12 -12.90
CA ARG A 9 21.05 8.32 -12.07
C ARG A 9 21.30 7.91 -10.62
N ASP A 10 22.21 8.59 -9.93
CA ASP A 10 22.44 8.40 -8.51
C ASP A 10 21.12 8.65 -7.76
N MET A 11 20.66 7.66 -7.01
CA MET A 11 19.41 7.70 -6.24
C MET A 11 19.67 7.42 -4.77
N ASN A 12 18.83 8.00 -3.91
CA ASN A 12 18.71 7.56 -2.53
C ASN A 12 17.77 6.35 -2.48
N VAL A 13 18.23 5.25 -1.91
CA VAL A 13 17.47 4.00 -1.77
C VAL A 13 17.34 3.64 -0.31
N SER A 14 16.09 3.53 0.16
CA SER A 14 15.82 3.06 1.52
C SER A 14 15.68 1.53 1.53
N ILE A 15 16.46 0.84 2.38
CA ILE A 15 16.45 -0.62 2.47
C ILE A 15 16.15 -1.08 3.89
N GLY A 16 15.15 -1.97 4.03
CA GLY A 16 14.72 -2.55 5.29
C GLY A 16 14.64 -4.07 5.22
N CYS A 17 14.88 -4.74 6.35
CA CYS A 17 14.63 -6.17 6.48
C CYS A 17 14.27 -6.53 7.93
N ASP A 18 13.60 -7.68 8.10
CA ASP A 18 13.52 -8.38 9.37
C ASP A 18 14.72 -9.35 9.54
N HIS A 19 14.67 -10.16 10.59
CA HIS A 19 15.72 -11.15 10.91
C HIS A 19 15.96 -12.22 9.84
N ALA A 20 15.07 -12.35 8.84
CA ALA A 20 15.25 -13.32 7.74
C ALA A 20 16.11 -12.76 6.59
N GLY A 21 16.45 -11.47 6.59
CA GLY A 21 17.08 -10.81 5.45
C GLY A 21 18.40 -10.06 5.65
N PRO A 22 19.11 -10.08 6.81
CA PRO A 22 20.28 -9.23 7.01
C PRO A 22 21.41 -9.48 6.00
N GLU A 23 21.70 -10.74 5.71
CA GLU A 23 22.75 -11.12 4.75
C GLU A 23 22.40 -10.64 3.34
N LEU A 24 21.18 -10.94 2.88
CA LEU A 24 20.71 -10.51 1.56
C LEU A 24 20.64 -8.98 1.45
N LYS A 25 20.21 -8.30 2.53
CA LYS A 25 20.24 -6.82 2.61
C LYS A 25 21.66 -6.27 2.42
N ALA A 26 22.63 -6.84 3.10
CA ALA A 26 24.04 -6.42 2.99
C ALA A 26 24.57 -6.57 1.56
N ARG A 27 24.24 -7.68 0.89
CA ARG A 27 24.63 -7.95 -0.50
C ARG A 27 23.97 -6.97 -1.47
N ILE A 28 22.67 -6.73 -1.35
CA ILE A 28 21.94 -5.77 -2.18
C ILE A 28 22.46 -4.34 -1.95
N ALA A 29 22.70 -3.96 -0.69
CA ALA A 29 23.26 -2.65 -0.38
C ALA A 29 24.66 -2.44 -0.98
N GLN A 30 25.51 -3.49 -0.96
CA GLN A 30 26.83 -3.45 -1.60
C GLN A 30 26.70 -3.31 -3.12
N HIS A 31 25.80 -4.07 -3.74
CA HIS A 31 25.55 -4.05 -5.18
C HIS A 31 25.10 -2.66 -5.65
N LEU A 32 24.12 -2.06 -4.98
CA LEU A 32 23.61 -0.73 -5.31
C LEU A 32 24.63 0.38 -5.07
N LYS A 33 25.45 0.29 -4.00
CA LYS A 33 26.54 1.23 -3.76
C LYS A 33 27.60 1.17 -4.87
N ALA A 34 27.89 -0.02 -5.39
CA ALA A 34 28.82 -0.18 -6.52
C ALA A 34 28.27 0.46 -7.82
N GLN A 35 26.96 0.62 -7.94
CA GLN A 35 26.28 1.31 -9.04
C GLN A 35 26.13 2.82 -8.82
N GLY A 36 26.61 3.37 -7.69
CA GLY A 36 26.59 4.80 -7.38
C GLY A 36 25.45 5.27 -6.48
N HIS A 37 24.54 4.36 -6.05
CA HIS A 37 23.39 4.73 -5.21
C HIS A 37 23.77 4.97 -3.74
N THR A 38 23.05 5.88 -3.10
CA THR A 38 23.15 6.14 -1.65
C THR A 38 22.13 5.27 -0.91
N ILE A 39 22.57 4.54 0.13
CA ILE A 39 21.73 3.59 0.87
C ILE A 39 21.35 4.13 2.25
N LEU A 40 20.05 4.24 2.51
CA LEU A 40 19.46 4.49 3.83
C LEU A 40 19.10 3.14 4.45
N ASN A 41 19.88 2.69 5.44
CA ASN A 41 19.63 1.41 6.11
C ASN A 41 18.55 1.58 7.19
N ARG A 42 17.40 0.92 7.03
CA ARG A 42 16.27 0.88 7.96
C ARG A 42 15.98 -0.52 8.51
N GLY A 43 16.76 -1.53 8.09
CA GLY A 43 16.59 -2.90 8.54
C GLY A 43 17.44 -3.26 9.74
N THR A 44 17.13 -4.42 10.36
CA THR A 44 18.03 -5.01 11.36
C THR A 44 19.32 -5.52 10.68
N ASP A 45 20.41 -5.51 11.44
CA ASP A 45 21.70 -6.08 11.04
C ASP A 45 21.99 -7.41 11.80
N THR A 46 21.03 -7.89 12.60
CA THR A 46 21.16 -9.11 13.39
C THR A 46 20.12 -10.16 12.99
N LEU A 47 20.37 -11.41 13.37
CA LEU A 47 19.46 -12.54 13.17
C LEU A 47 18.46 -12.70 14.32
N GLU A 48 18.49 -11.79 15.32
CA GLU A 48 17.50 -11.79 16.39
C GLU A 48 16.12 -11.41 15.85
N SER A 49 15.10 -12.08 16.39
CA SER A 49 13.73 -11.86 15.96
C SER A 49 13.30 -10.43 16.25
N VAL A 50 12.83 -9.75 15.21
CA VAL A 50 12.31 -8.37 15.26
C VAL A 50 10.96 -8.30 14.56
N ASP A 51 10.17 -7.30 14.89
CA ASP A 51 8.89 -7.04 14.27
C ASP A 51 9.08 -6.36 12.91
N TYR A 52 8.77 -7.08 11.83
CA TYR A 52 8.95 -6.60 10.45
C TYR A 52 8.19 -5.29 10.15
N PRO A 53 7.04 -4.96 10.78
CA PRO A 53 6.35 -3.72 10.48
C PRO A 53 7.16 -2.47 10.79
N ASP A 54 7.97 -2.47 11.85
CA ASP A 54 8.77 -1.31 12.25
C ASP A 54 9.75 -0.90 11.14
N HIS A 55 10.40 -1.90 10.53
CA HIS A 55 11.31 -1.69 9.41
C HIS A 55 10.58 -1.32 8.11
N ALA A 56 9.40 -1.92 7.89
CA ALA A 56 8.60 -1.64 6.72
C ALA A 56 8.02 -0.22 6.74
N HIS A 57 7.57 0.27 7.90
CA HIS A 57 7.13 1.65 8.07
C HIS A 57 8.28 2.63 7.81
N ALA A 58 9.47 2.38 8.37
CA ALA A 58 10.62 3.26 8.18
C ALA A 58 11.01 3.43 6.70
N VAL A 59 11.00 2.34 5.91
CA VAL A 59 11.25 2.41 4.46
C VAL A 59 10.11 3.14 3.74
N ALA A 60 8.87 2.85 4.10
CA ALA A 60 7.71 3.49 3.49
C ALA A 60 7.66 5.00 3.77
N GLU A 61 8.03 5.44 4.97
CA GLU A 61 8.15 6.84 5.35
C GLU A 61 9.24 7.57 4.56
N ASP A 62 10.42 6.93 4.38
CA ASP A 62 11.47 7.51 3.54
C ASP A 62 11.01 7.72 2.11
N VAL A 63 10.27 6.76 1.52
CA VAL A 63 9.77 6.85 0.14
C VAL A 63 8.63 7.85 0.03
N ALA A 64 7.67 7.84 0.95
CA ALA A 64 6.54 8.78 0.98
C ALA A 64 7.00 10.22 1.25
N GLY A 65 8.05 10.40 2.06
CA GLY A 65 8.66 11.70 2.38
C GLY A 65 9.70 12.19 1.37
N GLU A 66 9.87 11.49 0.24
CA GLU A 66 10.86 11.81 -0.80
C GLU A 66 12.33 11.84 -0.30
N HIS A 67 12.61 11.21 0.84
CA HIS A 67 13.98 11.01 1.33
C HIS A 67 14.71 9.92 0.53
N ALA A 68 13.94 9.00 -0.06
CA ALA A 68 14.41 7.97 -0.98
C ALA A 68 13.48 7.90 -2.21
N GLU A 69 14.07 7.77 -3.39
CA GLU A 69 13.31 7.60 -4.64
C GLU A 69 12.69 6.20 -4.74
N LEU A 70 13.39 5.19 -4.23
CA LEU A 70 12.95 3.80 -4.22
C LEU A 70 13.22 3.14 -2.88
N GLY A 71 12.38 2.16 -2.55
CA GLY A 71 12.54 1.33 -1.35
C GLY A 71 12.74 -0.14 -1.69
N ILE A 72 13.45 -0.86 -0.80
CA ILE A 72 13.58 -2.32 -0.83
C ILE A 72 13.23 -2.86 0.54
N LEU A 73 12.36 -3.85 0.59
CA LEU A 73 11.98 -4.56 1.80
C LEU A 73 12.24 -6.06 1.65
N ILE A 74 12.95 -6.64 2.62
CA ILE A 74 13.35 -8.04 2.61
C ILE A 74 12.77 -8.72 3.85
N CYS A 75 12.02 -9.80 3.66
CA CYS A 75 11.40 -10.58 4.74
C CYS A 75 11.28 -12.04 4.30
N GLY A 76 11.03 -12.96 5.20
CA GLY A 76 10.95 -14.39 4.88
C GLY A 76 10.05 -14.71 3.69
N SER A 77 8.81 -14.20 3.66
CA SER A 77 7.85 -14.37 2.54
C SER A 77 7.50 -13.06 1.83
N ALA A 78 8.01 -11.94 2.30
CA ALA A 78 7.71 -10.58 1.84
C ALA A 78 6.26 -10.11 2.00
N ASN A 79 5.30 -10.98 2.36
CA ASN A 79 3.89 -10.62 2.47
C ASN A 79 3.63 -9.53 3.51
N GLY A 80 4.14 -9.72 4.74
CA GLY A 80 3.88 -8.80 5.83
C GLY A 80 4.46 -7.40 5.58
N VAL A 81 5.69 -7.31 5.09
CA VAL A 81 6.34 -6.02 4.78
C VAL A 81 5.63 -5.30 3.63
N ALA A 82 5.17 -6.04 2.60
CA ALA A 82 4.40 -5.45 1.51
C ALA A 82 3.03 -4.93 1.98
N MET A 83 2.32 -5.68 2.83
CA MET A 83 1.05 -5.25 3.41
C MET A 83 1.23 -3.99 4.26
N THR A 84 2.30 -3.92 5.05
CA THR A 84 2.62 -2.77 5.90
C THR A 84 2.96 -1.54 5.06
N ALA A 85 3.88 -1.66 4.11
CA ALA A 85 4.30 -0.56 3.26
C ALA A 85 3.13 0.02 2.45
N ASN A 86 2.22 -0.81 1.94
CA ASN A 86 1.02 -0.39 1.19
C ASN A 86 -0.06 0.29 2.06
N LYS A 87 0.15 0.46 3.37
CA LYS A 87 -0.71 1.32 4.20
C LYS A 87 -0.37 2.80 4.07
N HIS A 88 0.78 3.14 3.53
CA HIS A 88 1.18 4.51 3.23
C HIS A 88 0.65 4.91 1.85
N SER A 89 -0.05 6.05 1.77
CA SER A 89 -0.82 6.47 0.57
C SER A 89 0.02 6.59 -0.69
N ASP A 90 1.27 7.03 -0.56
CA ASP A 90 2.18 7.31 -1.68
C ASP A 90 3.12 6.13 -1.99
N VAL A 91 2.96 5.02 -1.25
CA VAL A 91 3.74 3.80 -1.44
C VAL A 91 2.96 2.76 -2.24
N ARG A 92 3.63 2.19 -3.20
CA ARG A 92 3.17 1.04 -3.99
C ARG A 92 4.23 -0.05 -3.91
N ALA A 93 4.09 -0.90 -2.90
CA ALA A 93 4.99 -2.01 -2.66
C ALA A 93 4.52 -3.24 -3.44
N CYS A 94 5.39 -3.79 -4.27
CA CYS A 94 5.15 -5.02 -5.01
C CYS A 94 6.04 -6.15 -4.49
N ILE A 95 5.47 -7.35 -4.37
CA ILE A 95 6.24 -8.56 -4.10
C ILE A 95 6.70 -9.13 -5.44
N ALA A 96 8.00 -9.41 -5.58
CA ALA A 96 8.54 -10.09 -6.73
C ALA A 96 9.35 -11.33 -6.31
N TRP A 97 9.40 -12.32 -7.18
CA TRP A 97 10.18 -13.55 -7.03
C TRP A 97 10.92 -13.94 -8.32
N THR A 98 10.77 -13.13 -9.37
CA THR A 98 11.57 -13.17 -10.59
C THR A 98 11.86 -11.76 -11.08
N PRO A 99 12.93 -11.54 -11.87
CA PRO A 99 13.26 -10.27 -12.48
C PRO A 99 12.11 -9.69 -13.32
N GLU A 100 11.40 -10.54 -14.05
CA GLU A 100 10.25 -10.12 -14.86
C GLU A 100 9.13 -9.52 -14.01
N ILE A 101 8.77 -10.15 -12.89
CA ILE A 101 7.74 -9.63 -11.98
C ILE A 101 8.18 -8.30 -11.37
N ALA A 102 9.45 -8.14 -11.01
CA ALA A 102 10.00 -6.89 -10.51
C ALA A 102 9.91 -5.76 -11.54
N SER A 103 10.29 -6.03 -12.79
CA SER A 103 10.15 -5.10 -13.92
C SER A 103 8.69 -4.69 -14.15
N LEU A 104 7.75 -5.66 -14.22
CA LEU A 104 6.33 -5.39 -14.39
C LEU A 104 5.72 -4.57 -13.24
N GLY A 105 6.21 -4.75 -12.02
CA GLY A 105 5.83 -3.93 -10.87
C GLY A 105 6.10 -2.43 -11.13
N ARG A 106 7.26 -2.11 -11.70
CA ARG A 106 7.58 -0.72 -12.11
C ARG A 106 6.76 -0.28 -13.31
N GLN A 107 6.82 -1.04 -14.40
CA GLN A 107 6.24 -0.67 -15.69
C GLN A 107 4.72 -0.48 -15.63
N HIS A 108 4.03 -1.39 -14.97
CA HIS A 108 2.57 -1.41 -14.96
C HIS A 108 1.92 -0.78 -13.73
N ASN A 109 2.57 -0.85 -12.57
CA ASN A 109 1.99 -0.42 -11.31
C ASN A 109 2.68 0.82 -10.72
N ASN A 110 3.74 1.32 -11.37
CA ASN A 110 4.57 2.39 -10.83
C ASN A 110 4.98 2.10 -9.38
N ALA A 111 5.36 0.83 -9.11
CA ALA A 111 5.79 0.42 -7.79
C ALA A 111 7.06 1.18 -7.40
N ASN A 112 7.10 1.74 -6.21
CA ASN A 112 8.25 2.46 -5.67
C ASN A 112 8.94 1.72 -4.51
N VAL A 113 8.39 0.56 -4.11
CA VAL A 113 9.01 -0.34 -3.14
C VAL A 113 8.99 -1.77 -3.67
N LEU A 114 10.17 -2.41 -3.72
CA LEU A 114 10.32 -3.81 -4.07
C LEU A 114 10.38 -4.67 -2.80
N CYS A 115 9.52 -5.67 -2.68
CA CYS A 115 9.50 -6.61 -1.56
C CYS A 115 10.04 -7.98 -2.01
N ILE A 116 11.11 -8.45 -1.37
CA ILE A 116 11.86 -9.65 -1.76
C ILE A 116 11.64 -10.77 -0.72
N PRO A 117 11.11 -11.95 -1.14
CA PRO A 117 10.89 -13.09 -0.25
C PRO A 117 12.19 -13.89 -0.06
N ALA A 118 13.00 -13.50 0.94
CA ALA A 118 14.36 -14.02 1.15
C ALA A 118 14.47 -15.55 1.29
N ARG A 119 13.40 -16.23 1.73
CA ARG A 119 13.40 -17.70 1.87
C ARG A 119 13.05 -18.45 0.58
N PHE A 120 12.67 -17.74 -0.47
CA PHE A 120 12.12 -18.34 -1.70
C PHE A 120 12.88 -17.93 -2.97
N VAL A 121 13.90 -17.10 -2.84
CA VAL A 121 14.75 -16.67 -3.96
C VAL A 121 16.23 -16.84 -3.60
N SER A 122 17.07 -17.11 -4.60
CA SER A 122 18.53 -17.10 -4.42
C SER A 122 19.05 -15.66 -4.36
N GLU A 123 20.27 -15.47 -3.85
CA GLU A 123 20.93 -14.17 -3.84
C GLU A 123 21.07 -13.62 -5.28
N GLU A 124 21.48 -14.46 -6.24
CA GLU A 124 21.62 -14.08 -7.65
C GLU A 124 20.30 -13.57 -8.23
N THR A 125 19.22 -14.34 -8.04
CA THR A 125 17.88 -13.93 -8.47
C THR A 125 17.45 -12.61 -7.81
N ALA A 126 17.75 -12.42 -6.53
CA ALA A 126 17.40 -11.18 -5.83
C ALA A 126 18.15 -9.97 -6.40
N LEU A 127 19.43 -10.11 -6.75
CA LEU A 127 20.20 -9.03 -7.41
C LEU A 127 19.66 -8.73 -8.81
N GLU A 128 19.35 -9.76 -9.60
CA GLU A 128 18.70 -9.59 -10.91
C GLU A 128 17.34 -8.91 -10.81
N MET A 129 16.54 -9.20 -9.77
CA MET A 129 15.26 -8.54 -9.50
C MET A 129 15.45 -7.06 -9.17
N VAL A 130 16.47 -6.73 -8.38
CA VAL A 130 16.83 -5.35 -8.07
C VAL A 130 17.22 -4.62 -9.35
N ASP A 131 18.12 -5.17 -10.15
CA ASP A 131 18.54 -4.55 -11.41
C ASP A 131 17.36 -4.35 -12.38
N ALA A 132 16.47 -5.34 -12.52
CA ALA A 132 15.29 -5.24 -13.35
C ALA A 132 14.31 -4.16 -12.84
N PHE A 133 14.13 -4.04 -11.52
CA PHE A 133 13.26 -3.03 -10.91
C PHE A 133 13.82 -1.62 -11.12
N PHE A 134 15.13 -1.42 -10.93
CA PHE A 134 15.79 -0.12 -11.03
C PHE A 134 15.95 0.36 -12.48
N SER A 135 16.14 -0.56 -13.44
CA SER A 135 16.24 -0.23 -14.87
C SER A 135 14.91 -0.01 -15.58
N SER A 136 13.80 -0.32 -14.92
CA SER A 136 12.46 -0.20 -15.52
C SER A 136 11.84 1.16 -15.25
N GLU A 137 11.10 1.69 -16.23
CA GLU A 137 10.36 2.93 -16.13
C GLU A 137 8.85 2.66 -16.20
N PHE A 138 8.06 3.56 -15.61
CA PHE A 138 6.59 3.46 -15.68
C PHE A 138 6.07 3.78 -17.08
N GLU A 139 5.33 2.86 -17.68
CA GLU A 139 4.80 3.00 -19.05
C GLU A 139 3.67 4.04 -19.19
N GLY A 140 3.04 4.45 -18.10
CA GLY A 140 1.95 5.43 -18.15
C GLY A 140 0.69 4.91 -18.86
N GLY A 141 0.05 5.75 -19.68
CA GLY A 141 -1.09 5.38 -20.51
C GLY A 141 -2.23 4.69 -19.74
N ARG A 142 -2.62 3.50 -20.21
CA ARG A 142 -3.67 2.68 -19.56
C ARG A 142 -3.30 2.31 -18.11
N HIS A 143 -2.01 2.17 -17.82
CA HIS A 143 -1.52 1.82 -16.51
C HIS A 143 -1.66 2.99 -15.52
N ALA A 144 -1.39 4.23 -15.94
CA ALA A 144 -1.60 5.42 -15.13
C ALA A 144 -3.05 5.55 -14.65
N ARG A 145 -4.02 5.31 -15.54
CA ARG A 145 -5.45 5.30 -15.18
C ARG A 145 -5.79 4.23 -14.13
N ARG A 146 -5.14 3.06 -14.17
CA ARG A 146 -5.35 1.98 -13.19
C ARG A 146 -4.68 2.30 -11.86
N VAL A 147 -3.44 2.76 -11.90
CA VAL A 147 -2.68 3.19 -10.71
C VAL A 147 -3.43 4.29 -9.95
N GLY A 148 -3.98 5.29 -10.65
CA GLY A 148 -4.78 6.34 -10.04
C GLY A 148 -6.08 5.87 -9.37
N LYS A 149 -6.46 4.59 -9.53
CA LYS A 149 -7.61 3.96 -8.85
C LYS A 149 -7.21 3.07 -7.67
N ILE A 150 -5.91 2.89 -7.40
CA ILE A 150 -5.44 2.09 -6.27
C ILE A 150 -5.74 2.79 -4.95
N ALA A 151 -5.56 4.13 -4.91
CA ALA A 151 -5.95 4.90 -3.74
C ALA A 151 -7.47 4.79 -3.54
N CYS A 152 -7.89 4.46 -2.33
CA CYS A 152 -9.30 4.48 -1.99
C CYS A 152 -9.89 5.85 -2.28
N ALA A 153 -10.98 5.91 -3.04
CA ALA A 153 -11.65 7.14 -3.46
C ALA A 153 -12.20 8.02 -2.30
N MET A 154 -11.96 7.64 -1.06
CA MET A 154 -12.37 8.41 0.12
C MET A 154 -11.75 9.82 0.18
N ALA A 155 -10.58 10.05 -0.42
CA ALA A 155 -9.98 11.38 -0.49
C ALA A 155 -10.63 12.28 -1.57
N ALA A 156 -11.20 11.71 -2.63
CA ALA A 156 -11.85 12.48 -3.70
C ALA A 156 -13.26 12.96 -3.32
N ILE A 157 -13.93 12.32 -2.37
CA ILE A 157 -15.28 12.71 -1.92
C ILE A 157 -15.21 13.98 -1.05
N PHE A 158 -14.13 14.20 -0.32
CA PHE A 158 -13.96 15.41 0.50
C PHE A 158 -13.71 16.68 -0.33
N ALA A 159 -13.19 16.55 -1.54
CA ALA A 159 -12.90 17.70 -2.43
C ALA A 159 -14.12 18.16 -3.26
N MET A 160 -15.19 17.35 -3.36
CA MET A 160 -16.37 17.66 -4.21
C MET A 160 -17.60 18.17 -3.45
N VAL A 161 -17.59 18.27 -2.13
CA VAL A 161 -18.81 18.53 -1.33
C VAL A 161 -18.84 19.87 -0.64
N VAL A 162 -17.97 20.82 -0.99
CA VAL A 162 -18.10 22.20 -0.48
C VAL A 162 -18.29 23.20 -1.63
N PRO A 163 -19.54 23.44 -2.12
CA PRO A 163 -19.80 24.59 -2.97
C PRO A 163 -19.77 25.84 -2.09
N GLY A 164 -18.75 26.65 -2.25
CA GLY A 164 -18.71 27.98 -1.63
C GLY A 164 -17.46 28.37 -0.85
N TRP A 165 -16.57 27.41 -0.58
CA TRP A 165 -15.25 27.76 -0.06
C TRP A 165 -14.29 27.78 -1.26
N GLY A 166 -13.85 28.98 -1.63
CA GLY A 166 -12.88 29.18 -2.70
C GLY A 166 -11.72 28.19 -2.51
N GLN A 167 -11.20 27.70 -3.62
CA GLN A 167 -10.08 26.77 -3.72
C GLN A 167 -8.93 27.19 -2.79
N ARG A 168 -9.01 26.78 -1.52
CA ARG A 168 -7.84 26.70 -0.65
C ARG A 168 -7.23 25.34 -0.93
N GLU A 169 -6.02 25.38 -1.42
CA GLU A 169 -5.24 24.15 -1.63
C GLU A 169 -5.23 23.36 -0.33
N LEU A 170 -5.56 22.06 -0.41
CA LEU A 170 -5.50 21.10 0.72
C LEU A 170 -4.07 20.96 1.32
N THR A 171 -3.11 21.65 0.73
CA THR A 171 -1.71 21.76 1.15
C THR A 171 -1.44 22.97 2.04
N ASP A 172 -2.46 23.80 2.40
CA ASP A 172 -2.25 24.87 3.35
C ASP A 172 -1.98 24.30 4.75
N PRO A 173 -0.75 24.41 5.27
CA PRO A 173 -0.41 23.92 6.62
C PRO A 173 -1.31 24.53 7.72
N GLY A 174 -1.87 25.72 7.46
CA GLY A 174 -2.81 26.38 8.35
C GLY A 174 -4.16 25.67 8.43
N PHE A 175 -4.64 25.04 7.35
CA PHE A 175 -5.89 24.29 7.36
C PHE A 175 -5.75 22.95 8.11
N VAL A 176 -4.69 22.18 7.84
CA VAL A 176 -4.43 20.90 8.52
C VAL A 176 -4.24 21.11 10.02
N ASN A 177 -3.57 22.18 10.44
CA ASN A 177 -3.37 22.50 11.85
C ASN A 177 -4.63 23.08 12.53
N SER A 178 -5.65 23.50 11.78
CA SER A 178 -6.91 24.01 12.34
C SER A 178 -7.93 22.90 12.65
N VAL A 179 -7.78 21.71 12.08
CA VAL A 179 -8.65 20.57 12.35
C VAL A 179 -8.21 19.91 13.66
N LYS A 180 -8.83 20.31 14.76
CA LYS A 180 -8.67 19.63 16.04
C LYS A 180 -9.52 18.37 16.05
N LEU A 181 -8.89 17.21 15.98
CA LEU A 181 -9.54 15.92 16.22
C LEU A 181 -9.90 15.83 17.71
N ASP A 182 -11.19 15.70 18.02
CA ASP A 182 -11.63 15.41 19.38
C ASP A 182 -11.52 13.91 19.65
N GLU A 183 -10.45 13.54 20.36
CA GLU A 183 -10.18 12.14 20.71
C GLU A 183 -11.36 11.50 21.45
N LYS A 184 -12.08 12.26 22.30
CA LYS A 184 -13.22 11.73 23.06
C LYS A 184 -14.38 11.38 22.12
N GLN A 185 -14.70 12.25 21.17
CA GLN A 185 -15.73 11.97 20.16
C GLN A 185 -15.34 10.78 19.28
N LEU A 186 -14.09 10.73 18.83
CA LEU A 186 -13.60 9.59 18.03
C LEU A 186 -13.74 8.28 18.77
N ARG A 187 -13.36 8.22 20.06
CA ARG A 187 -13.51 7.05 20.90
C ARG A 187 -14.98 6.63 21.05
N VAL A 188 -15.89 7.57 21.19
CA VAL A 188 -17.35 7.29 21.26
C VAL A 188 -17.83 6.63 19.96
N HIS A 189 -17.49 7.21 18.80
CA HIS A 189 -17.89 6.64 17.51
C HIS A 189 -17.29 5.26 17.26
N LEU A 190 -16.03 5.04 17.62
CA LEU A 190 -15.38 3.74 17.51
C LEU A 190 -16.04 2.71 18.44
N SER A 191 -16.33 3.08 19.68
CA SER A 191 -16.99 2.20 20.64
C SER A 191 -18.39 1.80 20.18
N ILE A 192 -19.17 2.74 19.65
CA ILE A 192 -20.51 2.46 19.13
C ILE A 192 -20.40 1.51 17.92
N LEU A 193 -19.59 1.86 16.93
CA LEU A 193 -19.45 1.08 15.69
C LEU A 193 -18.82 -0.31 15.93
N SER A 194 -18.01 -0.49 16.98
CA SER A 194 -17.40 -1.80 17.33
C SER A 194 -18.25 -2.64 18.26
N SER A 195 -19.39 -2.13 18.73
CA SER A 195 -20.25 -2.87 19.65
C SER A 195 -20.94 -4.07 18.99
N ASP A 196 -21.30 -5.07 19.81
CA ASP A 196 -22.02 -6.28 19.37
C ASP A 196 -23.37 -5.96 18.72
N GLY A 197 -23.97 -4.80 19.03
CA GLY A 197 -25.21 -4.33 18.42
C GLY A 197 -25.13 -4.14 16.90
N PHE A 198 -23.92 -4.05 16.33
CA PHE A 198 -23.68 -3.92 14.90
C PHE A 198 -23.31 -5.24 14.20
N GLU A 199 -23.34 -6.37 14.92
CA GLU A 199 -23.35 -7.74 14.37
C GLU A 199 -22.27 -8.01 13.28
N GLY A 200 -21.05 -7.48 13.47
CA GLY A 200 -19.89 -7.72 12.60
C GLY A 200 -19.88 -6.96 11.27
N ARG A 201 -20.96 -6.29 10.85
CA ARG A 201 -21.04 -5.42 9.66
C ARG A 201 -20.67 -6.08 8.32
N GLU A 202 -20.95 -7.36 8.15
CA GLU A 202 -20.78 -8.06 6.88
C GLU A 202 -21.60 -7.39 5.78
N THR A 203 -21.07 -7.34 4.56
CA THR A 203 -21.67 -6.66 3.42
C THR A 203 -23.04 -7.27 3.07
N GLY A 204 -24.07 -6.43 3.05
CA GLY A 204 -25.46 -6.85 2.79
C GLY A 204 -26.24 -7.27 4.03
N GLU A 205 -25.58 -7.44 5.16
CA GLU A 205 -26.20 -7.89 6.42
C GLU A 205 -26.80 -6.75 7.26
N VAL A 206 -27.53 -7.11 8.31
CA VAL A 206 -28.22 -6.16 9.19
C VAL A 206 -27.25 -5.22 9.88
N GLY A 207 -26.10 -5.72 10.33
CA GLY A 207 -25.08 -4.93 11.01
C GLY A 207 -24.49 -3.83 10.13
N GLN A 208 -24.28 -4.10 8.84
CA GLN A 208 -23.85 -3.08 7.89
C GLN A 208 -24.90 -1.98 7.72
N ARG A 209 -26.18 -2.34 7.60
CA ARG A 209 -27.27 -1.34 7.48
C ARG A 209 -27.38 -0.48 8.71
N LYS A 210 -27.25 -1.07 9.93
CA LYS A 210 -27.21 -0.30 11.19
C LYS A 210 -26.07 0.71 11.21
N ALA A 211 -24.85 0.27 10.82
CA ALA A 211 -23.69 1.16 10.76
C ALA A 211 -23.88 2.29 9.74
N ALA A 212 -24.45 2.00 8.58
CA ALA A 212 -24.79 2.99 7.57
C ALA A 212 -25.79 4.02 8.09
N SER A 213 -26.88 3.60 8.71
CA SER A 213 -27.88 4.49 9.30
C SER A 213 -27.31 5.35 10.45
N TYR A 214 -26.40 4.80 11.25
CA TYR A 214 -25.69 5.56 12.27
C TYR A 214 -24.85 6.69 11.66
N LEU A 215 -24.09 6.40 10.61
CA LEU A 215 -23.27 7.40 9.92
C LEU A 215 -24.15 8.46 9.22
N GLU A 216 -25.26 8.06 8.59
CA GLU A 216 -26.24 8.97 8.01
C GLU A 216 -26.78 9.98 9.03
N ALA A 217 -27.23 9.49 10.19
CA ALA A 217 -27.72 10.34 11.26
C ALA A 217 -26.61 11.29 11.79
N TYR A 218 -25.39 10.78 11.91
CA TYR A 218 -24.25 11.59 12.36
C TYR A 218 -23.91 12.70 11.36
N TYR A 219 -23.80 12.40 10.06
CA TYR A 219 -23.54 13.42 9.04
C TYR A 219 -24.67 14.44 8.93
N GLY A 220 -25.92 14.00 9.04
CA GLY A 220 -27.07 14.91 9.11
C GLY A 220 -26.99 15.86 10.31
N SER A 221 -26.53 15.37 11.48
CA SER A 221 -26.36 16.21 12.69
C SER A 221 -25.25 17.25 12.54
N LEU A 222 -24.28 17.02 11.65
CA LEU A 222 -23.22 17.97 11.31
C LEU A 222 -23.64 18.98 10.23
N GLY A 223 -24.88 18.90 9.71
CA GLY A 223 -25.39 19.80 8.69
C GLY A 223 -24.99 19.45 7.26
N PHE A 224 -24.49 18.23 7.02
CA PHE A 224 -24.26 17.75 5.65
C PHE A 224 -25.59 17.45 4.96
N GLU A 225 -25.69 17.86 3.70
CA GLU A 225 -26.86 17.55 2.87
C GLU A 225 -26.59 16.28 2.04
N PRO A 226 -27.59 15.40 1.92
CA PRO A 226 -27.47 14.21 1.08
C PRO A 226 -27.34 14.57 -0.41
N CYS A 227 -26.32 14.07 -1.08
CA CYS A 227 -25.99 14.46 -2.46
C CYS A 227 -26.55 13.52 -3.55
N ASN A 228 -27.09 12.36 -3.17
CA ASN A 228 -27.61 11.37 -4.13
C ASN A 228 -29.15 11.34 -4.08
N ASN A 229 -29.81 12.27 -4.76
CA ASN A 229 -31.29 12.40 -4.80
C ASN A 229 -31.95 12.38 -3.41
N GLY A 230 -31.36 13.07 -2.44
CA GLY A 230 -31.84 13.11 -1.06
C GLY A 230 -31.40 11.93 -0.19
N SER A 231 -30.41 11.15 -0.63
CA SER A 231 -29.84 10.03 0.14
C SER A 231 -28.33 10.20 0.33
N PHE A 232 -27.82 9.82 1.49
CA PHE A 232 -26.39 9.66 1.75
C PHE A 232 -25.82 8.37 1.14
N PHE A 233 -26.68 7.49 0.63
CA PHE A 233 -26.26 6.18 0.11
C PHE A 233 -26.34 6.12 -1.40
N GLN A 234 -25.35 5.45 -1.98
CA GLN A 234 -25.36 5.02 -3.36
C GLN A 234 -25.67 3.52 -3.44
N MET A 235 -26.67 3.16 -4.22
CA MET A 235 -26.96 1.75 -4.48
C MET A 235 -25.92 1.16 -5.42
N VAL A 236 -25.16 0.18 -4.93
CA VAL A 236 -24.21 -0.58 -5.73
C VAL A 236 -24.77 -2.00 -5.91
N PRO A 237 -25.05 -2.44 -7.15
CA PRO A 237 -25.49 -3.78 -7.40
C PRO A 237 -24.38 -4.78 -7.08
N LEU A 238 -24.64 -5.69 -6.16
CA LEU A 238 -23.72 -6.77 -5.79
C LEU A 238 -24.19 -8.07 -6.44
N VAL A 239 -23.25 -8.77 -7.08
CA VAL A 239 -23.49 -10.12 -7.61
C VAL A 239 -22.93 -11.12 -6.59
N ASN A 240 -23.81 -11.90 -5.99
CA ASN A 240 -23.42 -13.03 -5.15
C ASN A 240 -23.24 -14.27 -6.02
N THR A 241 -22.01 -14.73 -6.16
CA THR A 241 -21.70 -15.95 -6.90
C THR A 241 -21.54 -17.10 -5.91
N GLN A 242 -22.53 -17.98 -5.83
CA GLN A 242 -22.45 -19.23 -5.07
C GLN A 242 -22.00 -20.37 -5.99
N ILE A 243 -20.93 -21.05 -5.63
CA ILE A 243 -20.53 -22.29 -6.27
C ILE A 243 -21.46 -23.39 -5.72
N LYS A 244 -22.44 -23.78 -6.51
CA LYS A 244 -23.33 -24.92 -6.18
C LYS A 244 -22.71 -26.20 -6.73
N GLY A 245 -21.92 -26.85 -5.90
CA GLY A 245 -21.35 -28.16 -6.15
C GLY A 245 -20.12 -28.11 -7.04
N GLY A 246 -19.11 -28.80 -6.65
CA GLY A 246 -17.90 -29.11 -7.41
C GLY A 246 -17.28 -30.34 -6.80
N SER A 247 -16.90 -31.31 -7.62
CA SER A 247 -16.06 -32.41 -7.18
C SER A 247 -14.61 -32.07 -7.49
N MET A 248 -13.74 -32.21 -6.48
CA MET A 248 -12.30 -32.10 -6.69
C MET A 248 -11.75 -33.52 -6.89
N MET A 249 -11.07 -33.74 -8.02
CA MET A 249 -10.34 -34.98 -8.25
C MET A 249 -8.87 -34.77 -7.92
N VAL A 250 -8.33 -35.54 -6.98
CA VAL A 250 -6.91 -35.61 -6.68
C VAL A 250 -6.41 -36.99 -7.09
N GLY A 251 -5.72 -37.04 -8.22
CA GLY A 251 -5.30 -38.32 -8.78
C GLY A 251 -6.46 -39.08 -9.43
N LYS A 252 -6.61 -40.38 -9.11
CA LYS A 252 -7.68 -41.25 -9.61
C LYS A 252 -8.90 -41.36 -8.70
N ASP A 253 -8.86 -40.70 -7.54
CA ASP A 253 -9.92 -40.81 -6.51
C ASP A 253 -10.69 -39.50 -6.40
N THR A 254 -12.02 -39.62 -6.25
CA THR A 254 -12.92 -38.49 -5.99
C THR A 254 -13.03 -38.31 -4.47
N LEU A 255 -12.82 -37.11 -3.96
CA LEU A 255 -13.10 -36.72 -2.58
C LEU A 255 -14.54 -36.26 -2.45
#